data_676b3ba1d663f9ea337a14350a89f6b2
#
_entry.id   676b3ba1d663f9ea337a14350a89f6b2
#
_cell.length_a   1.000
_cell.length_b   1.000
_cell.length_c   1.000
_cell.angle_alpha   90.00
_cell.angle_beta   90.00
_cell.angle_gamma   90.00
#
_symmetry.space_group_name_H-M   'P 1'
#
loop_
_entity.id
_entity.type
_entity.pdbx_description
1 polymer ?
#
loop_
_entity_poly.entity_id
_entity_poly.type
_entity_poly.pdbx_seq_one_letter_code
_entity_poly.pdbx_strand_id
1 'polypeptide(L)'
;ARYRINRVILPVGDMQDEDGTLVTRQAKRCEHCGYLHPIDTPPGPDVCERCGHQLPAPLPNLFRLQNVSTVRRDRITSDEEERQRKGYEVISGVRFAKRNGEPSVREATVTVDGEPLFRLAYGDTTTIWRINLGWRRRKVKERLGFVLDVERGYWSSDNDAEAADEENPLSKRTQRVIPYVEDSRNALLVTPVADLDLPTMASLEAALKTAFEVAFQLEEIELASEPLPSRADRRGLLFYESAEGGAGVLRRLVDEPDLWRRIAHEALDRCHVDPATLHDVVSGDGREPCEAACYDCLLSYRNQPDHQVLDRSLAVPVLGRLRSAGLAPGGARAEELAGAAESPLEAEFLEFL
;
A
#
# COMPACT_ATOMS: atom_id res chain seq x y z
N ALA A 1 25.00 2.38 5.77
CA ALA A 1 25.37 0.95 5.77
C ALA A 1 24.16 0.13 5.40
N ARG A 2 24.32 -0.86 4.53
CA ARG A 2 23.21 -1.72 4.12
C ARG A 2 23.41 -3.12 4.68
N TYR A 3 22.31 -3.71 5.17
CA TYR A 3 22.32 -5.01 5.78
C TYR A 3 21.56 -6.00 4.89
N ARG A 4 22.06 -7.23 4.83
CA ARG A 4 21.38 -8.36 4.20
C ARG A 4 20.97 -9.32 5.29
N ILE A 5 19.76 -9.88 5.19
CA ILE A 5 19.34 -11.00 6.02
C ILE A 5 20.27 -12.16 5.71
N ASN A 6 20.96 -12.64 6.75
CA ASN A 6 21.88 -13.76 6.68
C ASN A 6 21.19 -15.05 7.13
N ARG A 7 20.45 -14.97 8.22
CA ARG A 7 19.82 -16.11 8.86
C ARG A 7 18.47 -15.70 9.45
N VAL A 8 17.49 -16.56 9.31
CA VAL A 8 16.23 -16.47 10.05
C VAL A 8 16.43 -17.14 11.40
N ILE A 9 16.06 -16.46 12.47
CA ILE A 9 16.09 -17.01 13.83
C ILE A 9 14.75 -17.69 14.05
N LEU A 10 14.77 -19.00 14.08
CA LEU A 10 13.59 -19.83 14.29
C LEU A 10 13.43 -20.06 15.80
N PRO A 11 12.33 -19.61 16.43
CA PRO A 11 12.06 -19.91 17.83
C PRO A 11 11.88 -21.42 18.02
N VAL A 12 12.50 -21.97 19.05
CA VAL A 12 12.35 -23.40 19.40
C VAL A 12 10.94 -23.59 19.96
N GLY A 13 10.12 -24.40 19.30
CA GLY A 13 8.80 -24.81 19.77
C GLY A 13 7.59 -24.06 19.20
N ASP A 14 7.71 -22.77 18.84
CA ASP A 14 6.55 -21.98 18.39
C ASP A 14 6.35 -21.94 16.87
N MET A 15 7.34 -22.40 16.10
CA MET A 15 7.35 -22.30 14.64
C MET A 15 7.46 -23.64 13.91
N GLN A 16 7.44 -24.75 14.61
CA GLN A 16 7.51 -26.08 14.02
C GLN A 16 6.28 -26.90 14.40
N ASP A 17 5.65 -27.50 13.41
CA ASP A 17 4.65 -28.54 13.64
C ASP A 17 5.27 -29.76 14.32
N GLU A 18 4.45 -30.69 14.81
CA GLU A 18 4.88 -31.95 15.43
C GLU A 18 5.81 -32.76 14.51
N ASP A 19 5.69 -32.57 13.18
CA ASP A 19 6.54 -33.23 12.17
C ASP A 19 7.86 -32.46 11.89
N GLY A 20 8.15 -31.37 12.60
CA GLY A 20 9.35 -30.54 12.44
C GLY A 20 9.35 -29.65 11.18
N THR A 21 8.19 -29.41 10.59
CA THR A 21 7.99 -28.46 9.51
C THR A 21 7.68 -27.08 10.07
N LEU A 22 7.98 -26.01 9.30
CA LEU A 22 7.64 -24.66 9.70
C LEU A 22 6.14 -24.42 9.62
N VAL A 23 5.59 -23.79 10.65
CA VAL A 23 4.21 -23.30 10.60
C VAL A 23 4.11 -22.20 9.56
N THR A 24 3.30 -22.43 8.54
CA THR A 24 3.04 -21.49 7.47
C THR A 24 1.56 -21.15 7.40
N ARG A 25 1.25 -20.02 6.75
CA ARG A 25 -0.12 -19.57 6.51
C ARG A 25 -0.43 -19.58 5.02
N GLN A 26 -1.70 -19.47 4.71
CA GLN A 26 -2.19 -19.25 3.36
C GLN A 26 -2.99 -17.95 3.32
N ALA A 27 -2.97 -17.27 2.19
CA ALA A 27 -3.81 -16.10 1.95
C ALA A 27 -4.14 -15.97 0.47
N LYS A 28 -5.32 -15.42 0.16
CA LYS A 28 -5.65 -14.94 -1.19
C LYS A 28 -5.50 -13.43 -1.21
N ARG A 29 -4.86 -12.90 -2.23
CA ARG A 29 -4.74 -11.46 -2.47
C ARG A 29 -5.53 -11.08 -3.69
N CYS A 30 -6.43 -10.14 -3.55
CA CYS A 30 -7.21 -9.63 -4.67
C CYS A 30 -6.30 -8.94 -5.70
N GLU A 31 -6.30 -9.41 -6.94
CA GLU A 31 -5.52 -8.82 -8.03
C GLU A 31 -6.11 -7.49 -8.49
N HIS A 32 -7.40 -7.24 -8.22
CA HIS A 32 -8.08 -6.00 -8.60
C HIS A 32 -7.83 -4.84 -7.63
N CYS A 33 -7.88 -5.08 -6.31
CA CYS A 33 -7.78 -4.00 -5.32
C CYS A 33 -6.64 -4.15 -4.30
N GLY A 34 -5.89 -5.25 -4.34
CA GLY A 34 -4.79 -5.49 -3.41
C GLY A 34 -5.22 -5.93 -1.99
N TYR A 35 -6.53 -6.10 -1.73
CA TYR A 35 -7.00 -6.54 -0.43
C TYR A 35 -6.61 -8.00 -0.14
N LEU A 36 -6.16 -8.26 1.10
CA LEU A 36 -5.64 -9.57 1.51
C LEU A 36 -6.68 -10.32 2.35
N HIS A 37 -6.83 -11.62 2.06
CA HIS A 37 -7.72 -12.55 2.73
C HIS A 37 -6.89 -13.69 3.33
N PRO A 38 -6.45 -13.62 4.61
CA PRO A 38 -5.86 -14.75 5.30
C PRO A 38 -6.84 -15.92 5.33
N ILE A 39 -6.31 -17.13 5.18
CA ILE A 39 -7.10 -18.36 5.17
C ILE A 39 -6.78 -19.13 6.44
N ASP A 40 -7.71 -19.10 7.39
CA ASP A 40 -7.61 -19.92 8.62
C ASP A 40 -8.21 -21.31 8.39
N THR A 41 -9.20 -21.39 7.49
CA THR A 41 -9.85 -22.66 7.11
C THR A 41 -9.95 -22.75 5.58
N PRO A 42 -9.26 -23.72 4.95
CA PRO A 42 -9.37 -23.94 3.51
C PRO A 42 -10.82 -24.26 3.08
N PRO A 43 -11.23 -23.82 1.87
CA PRO A 43 -10.43 -23.19 0.81
C PRO A 43 -10.34 -21.66 0.90
N GLY A 44 -10.90 -21.02 1.93
CA GLY A 44 -11.03 -19.58 2.04
C GLY A 44 -12.07 -18.96 1.07
N PRO A 45 -12.24 -17.63 1.06
CA PRO A 45 -13.25 -16.96 0.24
C PRO A 45 -12.90 -17.03 -1.25
N ASP A 46 -13.94 -17.09 -2.11
CA ASP A 46 -13.78 -17.07 -3.56
C ASP A 46 -13.94 -15.66 -4.14
N VAL A 47 -14.56 -14.77 -3.38
CA VAL A 47 -14.85 -13.39 -3.78
C VAL A 47 -14.22 -12.43 -2.78
N CYS A 48 -13.65 -11.33 -3.27
CA CYS A 48 -13.07 -10.30 -2.45
C CYS A 48 -14.15 -9.57 -1.63
N GLU A 49 -14.02 -9.58 -0.30
CA GLU A 49 -14.97 -8.92 0.61
C GLU A 49 -15.02 -7.40 0.43
N ARG A 50 -13.97 -6.80 -0.20
CA ARG A 50 -13.91 -5.35 -0.42
C ARG A 50 -14.49 -4.90 -1.77
N CYS A 51 -14.14 -5.56 -2.87
CA CYS A 51 -14.48 -5.09 -4.21
C CYS A 51 -15.33 -6.06 -5.03
N GLY A 52 -15.68 -7.23 -4.48
CA GLY A 52 -16.55 -8.19 -5.13
C GLY A 52 -15.93 -8.99 -6.28
N HIS A 53 -14.65 -8.77 -6.61
CA HIS A 53 -13.97 -9.53 -7.68
C HIS A 53 -13.59 -10.93 -7.23
N GLN A 54 -13.53 -11.85 -8.18
CA GLN A 54 -13.02 -13.20 -7.99
C GLN A 54 -11.58 -13.17 -7.46
N LEU A 55 -11.30 -14.01 -6.49
CA LEU A 55 -9.97 -14.16 -5.91
C LEU A 55 -9.19 -15.25 -6.63
N PRO A 56 -7.88 -15.06 -6.82
CA PRO A 56 -7.01 -16.07 -7.41
C PRO A 56 -6.79 -17.25 -6.45
N ALA A 57 -6.01 -18.22 -6.91
CA ALA A 57 -5.54 -19.30 -6.06
C ALA A 57 -4.75 -18.74 -4.84
N PRO A 58 -4.81 -19.41 -3.68
CA PRO A 58 -4.11 -18.95 -2.50
C PRO A 58 -2.59 -18.98 -2.68
N LEU A 59 -1.91 -18.00 -2.10
CA LEU A 59 -0.47 -18.04 -1.88
C LEU A 59 -0.19 -19.06 -0.78
N PRO A 60 0.51 -20.16 -1.08
CA PRO A 60 0.81 -21.20 -0.09
C PRO A 60 2.06 -20.84 0.70
N ASN A 61 2.27 -21.50 1.82
CA ASN A 61 3.52 -21.48 2.59
C ASN A 61 4.03 -20.07 2.91
N LEU A 62 3.12 -19.15 3.25
CA LEU A 62 3.47 -17.83 3.73
C LEU A 62 4.15 -17.94 5.10
N PHE A 63 5.39 -17.49 5.20
CA PHE A 63 6.21 -17.55 6.40
C PHE A 63 6.52 -16.14 6.91
N ARG A 64 6.09 -15.83 8.13
CA ARG A 64 6.31 -14.52 8.74
C ARG A 64 7.75 -14.37 9.20
N LEU A 65 8.44 -13.39 8.66
CA LEU A 65 9.78 -12.99 9.13
C LEU A 65 9.65 -12.10 10.36
N GLN A 66 9.97 -12.66 11.54
CA GLN A 66 9.95 -11.91 12.81
C GLN A 66 11.37 -11.55 13.24
N ASN A 67 12.21 -12.56 13.44
CA ASN A 67 13.56 -12.39 13.94
C ASN A 67 14.58 -12.85 12.90
N VAL A 68 15.53 -11.98 12.60
CA VAL A 68 16.57 -12.26 11.61
C VAL A 68 17.92 -11.77 12.10
N SER A 69 18.97 -12.50 11.79
CA SER A 69 20.32 -11.96 11.86
C SER A 69 20.71 -11.34 10.54
N THR A 70 21.40 -10.22 10.60
CA THR A 70 21.85 -9.50 9.42
C THR A 70 23.36 -9.41 9.37
N VAL A 71 23.90 -9.36 8.15
CA VAL A 71 25.31 -9.06 7.91
C VAL A 71 25.43 -7.77 7.12
N ARG A 72 26.43 -6.97 7.48
CA ARG A 72 26.78 -5.77 6.74
C ARG A 72 27.35 -6.17 5.39
N ARG A 73 26.83 -5.59 4.31
CA ARG A 73 27.38 -5.75 2.97
C ARG A 73 27.98 -4.46 2.46
N ASP A 74 28.99 -4.60 1.61
CA ASP A 74 29.55 -3.53 0.83
C ASP A 74 28.51 -2.95 -0.14
N ARG A 75 28.83 -1.80 -0.73
CA ARG A 75 27.94 -0.96 -1.54
C ARG A 75 27.00 -1.77 -2.42
N ILE A 76 25.70 -1.48 -2.26
CA ILE A 76 24.72 -1.76 -3.31
C ILE A 76 24.84 -0.61 -4.30
N THR A 77 24.83 -0.93 -5.60
CA THR A 77 24.80 0.09 -6.66
C THR A 77 23.72 1.13 -6.39
N SER A 78 24.01 2.38 -6.66
CA SER A 78 23.04 3.47 -6.61
C SER A 78 22.09 3.44 -7.82
N ASP A 79 22.42 2.63 -8.83
CA ASP A 79 21.60 2.44 -10.01
C ASP A 79 20.33 1.64 -9.66
N GLU A 80 19.19 2.34 -9.65
CA GLU A 80 17.88 1.78 -9.35
C GLU A 80 17.47 0.76 -10.42
N GLU A 81 17.79 1.02 -11.67
CA GLU A 81 17.44 0.12 -12.76
C GLU A 81 18.17 -1.23 -12.62
N GLU A 82 19.44 -1.20 -12.22
CA GLU A 82 20.18 -2.44 -11.93
C GLU A 82 19.62 -3.16 -10.70
N ARG A 83 19.21 -2.40 -9.65
CA ARG A 83 18.57 -2.98 -8.46
C ARG A 83 17.23 -3.63 -8.79
N GLN A 84 16.42 -2.97 -9.61
CA GLN A 84 15.14 -3.52 -10.07
C GLN A 84 15.32 -4.76 -10.97
N ARG A 85 16.32 -4.74 -11.83
CA ARG A 85 16.63 -5.90 -12.71
C ARG A 85 17.06 -7.13 -11.93
N LYS A 86 17.80 -6.97 -10.84
CA LYS A 86 18.34 -8.07 -10.01
C LYS A 86 17.52 -8.30 -8.73
N GLY A 87 16.42 -7.57 -8.57
CA GLY A 87 15.68 -7.51 -7.33
C GLY A 87 14.67 -8.62 -7.14
N TYR A 88 13.99 -8.51 -6.02
CA TYR A 88 12.89 -9.39 -5.63
C TYR A 88 11.57 -8.89 -6.22
N GLU A 89 10.65 -9.83 -6.41
CA GLU A 89 9.26 -9.52 -6.68
C GLU A 89 8.51 -9.44 -5.35
N VAL A 90 8.21 -8.22 -4.93
CA VAL A 90 7.48 -7.96 -3.70
C VAL A 90 6.11 -7.39 -4.05
N ILE A 91 5.08 -7.96 -3.46
CA ILE A 91 3.70 -7.47 -3.56
C ILE A 91 3.24 -6.99 -2.20
N SER A 92 2.42 -5.94 -2.19
CA SER A 92 1.76 -5.45 -0.98
C SER A 92 0.32 -5.92 -0.95
N GLY A 93 -0.16 -6.26 0.24
CA GLY A 93 -1.55 -6.54 0.53
C GLY A 93 -2.01 -5.69 1.70
N VAL A 94 -3.26 -5.28 1.70
CA VAL A 94 -3.85 -4.47 2.75
C VAL A 94 -5.09 -5.16 3.33
N ARG A 95 -5.29 -5.05 4.64
CA ARG A 95 -6.48 -5.52 5.31
C ARG A 95 -6.83 -4.61 6.47
N PHE A 96 -8.03 -4.11 6.49
CA PHE A 96 -8.57 -3.39 7.65
C PHE A 96 -8.84 -4.35 8.80
N ALA A 97 -8.60 -3.91 10.02
CA ALA A 97 -8.96 -4.69 11.21
C ALA A 97 -10.46 -4.96 11.24
N LYS A 98 -10.84 -6.07 11.85
CA LYS A 98 -12.25 -6.38 12.11
C LYS A 98 -12.58 -6.15 13.58
N ARG A 99 -13.73 -5.54 13.84
CA ARG A 99 -14.31 -5.43 15.17
C ARG A 99 -15.68 -6.09 15.13
N ASN A 100 -15.92 -7.06 15.98
CA ASN A 100 -17.14 -7.87 16.02
C ASN A 100 -17.48 -8.55 14.67
N GLY A 101 -16.46 -8.94 13.90
CA GLY A 101 -16.63 -9.59 12.59
C GLY A 101 -16.70 -8.64 11.40
N GLU A 102 -17.02 -7.37 11.61
CA GLU A 102 -17.12 -6.35 10.57
C GLU A 102 -15.81 -5.54 10.43
N PRO A 103 -15.47 -5.07 9.21
CA PRO A 103 -14.31 -4.19 9.02
C PRO A 103 -14.43 -2.92 9.85
N SER A 104 -13.41 -2.62 10.66
CA SER A 104 -13.30 -1.36 11.41
C SER A 104 -12.72 -0.30 10.48
N VAL A 105 -13.56 0.28 9.64
CA VAL A 105 -13.19 1.25 8.61
C VAL A 105 -14.15 2.44 8.66
N ARG A 106 -13.60 3.65 8.49
CA ARG A 106 -14.37 4.87 8.26
C ARG A 106 -14.38 5.14 6.78
N GLU A 107 -15.54 5.23 6.21
CA GLU A 107 -15.72 5.53 4.79
C GLU A 107 -16.26 6.94 4.62
N ALA A 108 -15.79 7.58 3.56
CA ALA A 108 -16.29 8.87 3.11
C ALA A 108 -16.15 8.97 1.59
N THR A 109 -16.85 9.91 1.00
CA THR A 109 -16.75 10.20 -0.44
C THR A 109 -16.42 11.66 -0.62
N VAL A 110 -15.33 11.93 -1.34
CA VAL A 110 -15.02 13.28 -1.82
C VAL A 110 -15.91 13.55 -3.01
N THR A 111 -16.72 14.59 -2.93
CA THR A 111 -17.63 15.01 -4.00
C THR A 111 -17.24 16.35 -4.57
N VAL A 112 -17.54 16.58 -5.85
CA VAL A 112 -17.37 17.84 -6.55
C VAL A 112 -18.66 18.13 -7.32
N ASP A 113 -19.31 19.25 -7.03
CA ASP A 113 -20.61 19.61 -7.61
C ASP A 113 -21.68 18.51 -7.42
N GLY A 114 -21.62 17.80 -6.28
CA GLY A 114 -22.50 16.68 -5.95
C GLY A 114 -22.11 15.34 -6.55
N GLU A 115 -21.13 15.30 -7.47
CA GLU A 115 -20.67 14.07 -8.11
C GLU A 115 -19.46 13.46 -7.37
N PRO A 116 -19.43 12.14 -7.16
CA PRO A 116 -18.34 11.49 -6.47
C PRO A 116 -17.04 11.53 -7.29
N LEU A 117 -15.94 11.96 -6.65
CA LEU A 117 -14.60 11.99 -7.24
C LEU A 117 -13.70 10.92 -6.67
N PHE A 118 -13.64 10.79 -5.34
CA PHE A 118 -12.86 9.76 -4.65
C PHE A 118 -13.72 9.05 -3.60
N ARG A 119 -13.54 7.74 -3.51
CA ARG A 119 -13.98 6.95 -2.36
C ARG A 119 -12.82 6.82 -1.39
N LEU A 120 -13.10 7.08 -0.12
CA LEU A 120 -12.11 7.03 0.95
C LEU A 120 -12.44 5.90 1.90
N ALA A 121 -11.40 5.20 2.37
CA ALA A 121 -11.54 4.23 3.44
C ALA A 121 -10.36 4.37 4.39
N TYR A 122 -10.61 4.77 5.62
CA TYR A 122 -9.61 4.95 6.66
C TYR A 122 -9.73 3.87 7.73
N GLY A 123 -8.61 3.24 8.09
CA GLY A 123 -8.50 2.32 9.22
C GLY A 123 -7.41 2.78 10.18
N ASP A 124 -7.72 2.84 11.46
CA ASP A 124 -6.79 3.13 12.55
C ASP A 124 -5.90 1.92 12.92
N THR A 125 -6.26 0.75 12.41
CA THR A 125 -5.50 -0.49 12.58
C THR A 125 -5.59 -1.28 11.27
N THR A 126 -4.84 -0.84 10.29
CA THR A 126 -4.77 -1.49 8.97
C THR A 126 -3.51 -2.32 8.88
N THR A 127 -3.65 -3.61 8.64
CA THR A 127 -2.49 -4.48 8.43
C THR A 127 -2.02 -4.37 6.99
N ILE A 128 -0.75 -4.01 6.82
CA ILE A 128 -0.06 -3.94 5.54
C ILE A 128 0.91 -5.10 5.46
N TRP A 129 0.72 -5.95 4.46
CA TRP A 129 1.56 -7.11 4.20
C TRP A 129 2.51 -6.82 3.06
N ARG A 130 3.79 -7.18 3.24
CA ARG A 130 4.78 -7.19 2.16
C ARG A 130 5.26 -8.61 1.97
N ILE A 131 4.88 -9.19 0.84
CA ILE A 131 5.07 -10.60 0.51
C ILE A 131 6.12 -10.67 -0.59
N ASN A 132 7.21 -11.40 -0.33
CA ASN A 132 8.30 -11.56 -1.27
C ASN A 132 8.12 -12.87 -2.06
N LEU A 133 7.67 -12.76 -3.30
CA LEU A 133 7.39 -13.90 -4.19
C LEU A 133 8.65 -14.56 -4.76
N GLY A 134 9.83 -14.02 -4.47
CA GLY A 134 11.09 -14.57 -4.96
C GLY A 134 11.85 -13.65 -5.90
N TRP A 135 12.81 -14.20 -6.63
CA TRP A 135 13.57 -13.43 -7.61
C TRP A 135 12.70 -13.04 -8.81
N ARG A 136 12.76 -11.80 -9.26
CA ARG A 136 12.05 -11.34 -10.48
C ARG A 136 12.43 -12.15 -11.71
N ARG A 137 13.69 -12.58 -11.81
CA ARG A 137 14.25 -13.37 -12.93
C ARG A 137 14.33 -14.86 -12.62
N ARG A 138 13.45 -15.40 -11.74
CA ARG A 138 13.38 -16.84 -11.53
C ARG A 138 13.02 -17.56 -12.83
N LYS A 139 13.66 -18.70 -13.08
CA LYS A 139 13.46 -19.47 -14.32
C LYS A 139 12.04 -20.03 -14.45
N VAL A 140 11.51 -20.53 -13.34
CA VAL A 140 10.14 -21.08 -13.26
C VAL A 140 9.29 -20.05 -12.50
N LYS A 141 8.39 -19.40 -13.18
CA LYS A 141 7.59 -18.30 -12.62
C LYS A 141 6.65 -18.74 -11.50
N GLU A 142 6.16 -19.96 -11.59
CA GLU A 142 5.25 -20.58 -10.63
C GLU A 142 5.94 -20.99 -9.33
N ARG A 143 7.27 -21.13 -9.34
CA ARG A 143 8.09 -21.44 -8.16
C ARG A 143 8.27 -20.19 -7.28
N LEU A 144 7.26 -19.91 -6.46
CA LEU A 144 7.30 -18.76 -5.56
C LEU A 144 8.20 -19.01 -4.33
N GLY A 145 8.71 -17.91 -3.76
CA GLY A 145 9.45 -17.92 -2.51
C GLY A 145 10.89 -18.42 -2.61
N PHE A 146 11.38 -18.93 -1.49
CA PHE A 146 12.78 -19.34 -1.31
C PHE A 146 12.85 -20.63 -0.52
N VAL A 147 13.94 -21.34 -0.69
CA VAL A 147 14.23 -22.54 0.11
C VAL A 147 14.94 -22.13 1.40
N LEU A 148 14.41 -22.59 2.54
CA LEU A 148 14.95 -22.33 3.87
C LEU A 148 15.38 -23.66 4.50
N ASP A 149 16.58 -23.71 5.04
CA ASP A 149 17.05 -24.78 5.92
C ASP A 149 16.34 -24.58 7.28
N VAL A 150 15.44 -25.47 7.61
CA VAL A 150 14.56 -25.35 8.79
C VAL A 150 15.28 -25.61 10.12
N GLU A 151 16.44 -26.25 10.09
CA GLU A 151 17.23 -26.51 11.30
C GLU A 151 18.15 -25.33 11.62
N ARG A 152 18.77 -24.76 10.58
CA ARG A 152 19.80 -23.73 10.74
C ARG A 152 19.32 -22.31 10.46
N GLY A 153 18.19 -22.16 9.77
CA GLY A 153 17.60 -20.87 9.38
C GLY A 153 18.34 -20.17 8.24
N TYR A 154 19.18 -20.85 7.48
CA TYR A 154 19.87 -20.28 6.31
C TYR A 154 19.07 -20.48 5.03
N TRP A 155 19.17 -19.52 4.13
CA TRP A 155 18.63 -19.65 2.79
C TRP A 155 19.46 -20.63 1.98
N SER A 156 18.81 -21.60 1.36
CA SER A 156 19.42 -22.65 0.53
C SER A 156 19.12 -22.42 -0.96
N SER A 157 19.85 -23.11 -1.82
CA SER A 157 19.57 -23.09 -3.25
C SER A 157 18.45 -24.09 -3.61
N ASP A 158 17.83 -23.91 -4.78
CA ASP A 158 16.84 -24.88 -5.29
C ASP A 158 17.46 -26.28 -5.49
N ASN A 159 18.72 -26.33 -5.89
CA ASN A 159 19.44 -27.60 -6.05
C ASN A 159 19.64 -28.32 -4.71
N ASP A 160 19.86 -27.60 -3.63
CA ASP A 160 19.98 -28.21 -2.28
C ASP A 160 18.65 -28.83 -1.85
N ALA A 161 17.52 -28.25 -2.24
CA ALA A 161 16.20 -28.80 -1.95
C ALA A 161 15.88 -30.06 -2.76
N GLU A 162 16.33 -30.10 -4.03
CA GLU A 162 16.15 -31.25 -4.92
C GLU A 162 17.07 -32.44 -4.54
N ALA A 163 18.20 -32.14 -3.89
CA ALA A 163 19.15 -33.14 -3.40
C ALA A 163 18.86 -33.63 -1.96
N ALA A 164 17.83 -33.08 -1.32
CA ALA A 164 17.44 -33.50 0.03
C ALA A 164 16.82 -34.89 -0.03
N ASP A 165 17.37 -35.79 0.78
CA ASP A 165 16.90 -37.16 0.93
C ASP A 165 16.22 -37.28 2.30
N GLU A 166 14.92 -37.52 2.32
CA GLU A 166 14.12 -37.62 3.55
C GLU A 166 14.49 -38.86 4.39
N GLU A 167 15.03 -39.89 3.74
CA GLU A 167 15.44 -41.13 4.42
C GLU A 167 16.85 -41.01 5.07
N ASN A 168 17.61 -39.96 4.69
CA ASN A 168 18.96 -39.74 5.22
C ASN A 168 18.96 -38.75 6.39
N PRO A 169 19.21 -39.15 7.65
CA PRO A 169 19.23 -38.27 8.81
C PRO A 169 20.29 -37.13 8.73
N LEU A 170 21.28 -37.26 7.85
CA LEU A 170 22.33 -36.26 7.64
C LEU A 170 21.97 -35.28 6.48
N SER A 171 20.87 -35.53 5.80
CA SER A 171 20.38 -34.63 4.78
C SER A 171 19.85 -33.31 5.38
N LYS A 172 20.03 -32.21 4.64
CA LYS A 172 19.50 -30.92 5.06
C LYS A 172 17.97 -30.96 5.02
N ARG A 173 17.31 -30.63 6.12
CA ARG A 173 15.88 -30.40 6.13
C ARG A 173 15.58 -29.05 5.56
N THR A 174 14.96 -29.02 4.39
CA THR A 174 14.64 -27.77 3.69
C THR A 174 13.15 -27.67 3.43
N GLN A 175 12.62 -26.46 3.49
CA GLN A 175 11.23 -26.17 3.16
C GLN A 175 11.17 -24.91 2.27
N ARG A 176 10.32 -24.94 1.23
CA ARG A 176 10.05 -23.75 0.43
C ARG A 176 9.01 -22.89 1.10
N VAL A 177 9.35 -21.62 1.33
CA VAL A 177 8.49 -20.64 1.98
C VAL A 177 8.43 -19.36 1.19
N ILE A 178 7.30 -18.67 1.29
CA ILE A 178 7.12 -17.30 0.77
C ILE A 178 7.24 -16.35 1.96
N PRO A 179 8.39 -15.67 2.14
CA PRO A 179 8.59 -14.80 3.29
C PRO A 179 7.73 -13.55 3.18
N TYR A 180 7.14 -13.14 4.29
CA TYR A 180 6.41 -11.89 4.40
C TYR A 180 6.68 -11.19 5.72
N VAL A 181 6.43 -9.90 5.73
CA VAL A 181 6.33 -9.06 6.93
C VAL A 181 4.97 -8.39 6.95
N GLU A 182 4.47 -8.12 8.14
CA GLU A 182 3.21 -7.40 8.35
C GLU A 182 3.39 -6.33 9.41
N ASP A 183 2.79 -5.19 9.18
CA ASP A 183 2.75 -4.04 10.07
C ASP A 183 1.32 -3.55 10.22
N SER A 184 0.94 -3.11 11.41
CA SER A 184 -0.32 -2.42 11.65
C SER A 184 -0.10 -0.91 11.64
N ARG A 185 -0.85 -0.19 10.80
CA ARG A 185 -0.70 1.25 10.58
C ARG A 185 -2.06 1.94 10.48
N ASN A 186 -2.08 3.23 10.82
CA ASN A 186 -3.15 4.10 10.38
C ASN A 186 -3.02 4.29 8.87
N ALA A 187 -4.06 3.95 8.13
CA ALA A 187 -3.99 4.00 6.68
C ALA A 187 -5.28 4.52 6.06
N LEU A 188 -5.10 5.29 5.00
CA LEU A 188 -6.16 5.82 4.14
C LEU A 188 -6.00 5.25 2.74
N LEU A 189 -7.03 4.60 2.25
CA LEU A 189 -7.13 4.21 0.86
C LEU A 189 -7.99 5.22 0.12
N VAL A 190 -7.40 5.85 -0.89
CA VAL A 190 -8.06 6.77 -1.82
C VAL A 190 -8.28 6.04 -3.14
N THR A 191 -9.54 5.89 -3.54
CA THR A 191 -9.90 5.20 -4.78
C THR A 191 -10.65 6.18 -5.69
N PRO A 192 -10.08 6.60 -6.83
CA PRO A 192 -10.81 7.40 -7.81
C PRO A 192 -12.05 6.66 -8.30
N VAL A 193 -13.13 7.40 -8.55
CA VAL A 193 -14.36 6.83 -9.11
C VAL A 193 -14.22 6.62 -10.62
N ALA A 194 -13.55 7.54 -11.29
CA ALA A 194 -13.21 7.40 -12.70
C ALA A 194 -11.94 6.55 -12.88
N ASP A 195 -11.89 5.77 -13.95
CA ASP A 195 -10.67 5.11 -14.36
C ASP A 195 -9.66 6.16 -14.85
N LEU A 196 -8.52 6.24 -14.17
CA LEU A 196 -7.40 7.09 -14.53
C LEU A 196 -6.26 6.22 -15.06
N ASP A 197 -5.54 6.72 -16.04
CA ASP A 197 -4.38 6.01 -16.57
C ASP A 197 -3.21 5.97 -15.58
N LEU A 198 -2.24 5.11 -15.83
CA LEU A 198 -1.11 4.88 -14.93
C LEU A 198 -0.29 6.16 -14.67
N PRO A 199 0.09 6.98 -15.68
CA PRO A 199 0.82 8.23 -15.43
C PRO A 199 0.04 9.23 -14.58
N THR A 200 -1.26 9.38 -14.82
CA THR A 200 -2.13 10.25 -14.03
C THR A 200 -2.22 9.78 -12.58
N MET A 201 -2.42 8.48 -12.36
CA MET A 201 -2.46 7.90 -11.01
C MET A 201 -1.12 8.05 -10.28
N ALA A 202 0.01 7.86 -10.97
CA ALA A 202 1.33 8.03 -10.37
C ALA A 202 1.59 9.50 -9.98
N SER A 203 1.24 10.43 -10.87
CA SER A 203 1.40 11.86 -10.64
C SER A 203 0.48 12.36 -9.52
N LEU A 204 -0.76 11.85 -9.48
CA LEU A 204 -1.71 12.16 -8.42
C LEU A 204 -1.24 11.62 -7.06
N GLU A 205 -0.70 10.40 -7.01
CA GLU A 205 -0.11 9.83 -5.80
C GLU A 205 0.99 10.72 -5.24
N ALA A 206 1.94 11.12 -6.08
CA ALA A 206 3.05 11.98 -5.70
C ALA A 206 2.56 13.36 -5.22
N ALA A 207 1.65 13.99 -5.96
CA ALA A 207 1.10 15.30 -5.63
C ALA A 207 0.33 15.28 -4.29
N LEU A 208 -0.56 14.30 -4.09
CA LEU A 208 -1.32 14.17 -2.86
C LEU A 208 -0.41 13.87 -1.66
N LYS A 209 0.59 13.00 -1.83
CA LYS A 209 1.55 12.70 -0.76
C LYS A 209 2.28 13.95 -0.29
N THR A 210 2.84 14.72 -1.22
CA THR A 210 3.54 15.97 -0.92
C THR A 210 2.60 16.99 -0.27
N ALA A 211 1.37 17.11 -0.77
CA ALA A 211 0.38 18.02 -0.18
C ALA A 211 -0.03 17.61 1.24
N PHE A 212 -0.17 16.31 1.52
CA PHE A 212 -0.43 15.83 2.89
C PHE A 212 0.74 16.13 3.81
N GLU A 213 1.98 15.89 3.37
CA GLU A 213 3.19 16.19 4.15
C GLU A 213 3.24 17.66 4.55
N VAL A 214 2.96 18.56 3.62
CA VAL A 214 2.96 20.01 3.88
C VAL A 214 1.78 20.43 4.74
N ALA A 215 0.56 20.02 4.39
CA ALA A 215 -0.65 20.42 5.10
C ALA A 215 -0.67 19.95 6.56
N PHE A 216 -0.05 18.82 6.85
CA PHE A 216 0.04 18.24 8.19
C PHE A 216 1.39 18.46 8.86
N GLN A 217 2.34 19.15 8.20
CA GLN A 217 3.69 19.41 8.71
C GLN A 217 4.44 18.11 9.05
N LEU A 218 4.33 17.11 8.18
CA LEU A 218 5.00 15.82 8.31
C LEU A 218 6.35 15.83 7.59
N GLU A 219 7.30 15.08 8.12
CA GLU A 219 8.52 14.73 7.40
C GLU A 219 8.24 13.62 6.36
N GLU A 220 9.03 13.57 5.28
CA GLU A 220 8.90 12.55 4.22
C GLU A 220 8.91 11.10 4.73
N ILE A 221 9.57 10.87 5.88
CA ILE A 221 9.65 9.55 6.51
C ILE A 221 8.39 9.17 7.31
N GLU A 222 7.56 10.15 7.69
CA GLU A 222 6.40 9.94 8.56
C GLU A 222 5.16 9.49 7.77
N LEU A 223 5.11 9.82 6.47
CA LEU A 223 4.05 9.42 5.57
C LEU A 223 4.60 8.58 4.41
N ALA A 224 3.99 7.44 4.17
CA ALA A 224 4.31 6.60 3.03
C ALA A 224 3.08 6.41 2.14
N SER A 225 3.32 6.13 0.86
CA SER A 225 2.28 5.76 -0.09
C SER A 225 2.65 4.52 -0.87
N GLU A 226 1.64 3.75 -1.25
CA GLU A 226 1.79 2.58 -2.12
C GLU A 226 0.59 2.49 -3.06
N PRO A 227 0.80 2.28 -4.36
CA PRO A 227 -0.30 2.03 -5.29
C PRO A 227 -0.83 0.60 -5.15
N LEU A 228 -2.13 0.45 -5.22
CA LEU A 228 -2.81 -0.85 -5.17
C LEU A 228 -3.58 -1.10 -6.48
N PRO A 229 -3.64 -2.34 -6.96
CA PRO A 229 -2.97 -3.54 -6.43
C PRO A 229 -1.47 -3.57 -6.70
N SER A 230 -0.94 -2.79 -7.64
CA SER A 230 0.48 -2.77 -7.98
C SER A 230 0.89 -1.47 -8.66
N ARG A 231 2.20 -1.26 -8.86
CA ARG A 231 2.71 -0.12 -9.62
C ARG A 231 2.33 -0.14 -11.11
N ALA A 232 2.13 -1.34 -11.66
CA ALA A 232 1.76 -1.51 -13.07
C ALA A 232 0.24 -1.40 -13.30
N ASP A 233 -0.57 -1.60 -12.27
CA ASP A 233 -2.03 -1.45 -12.29
C ASP A 233 -2.43 -0.67 -11.03
N ARG A 234 -2.64 0.63 -11.17
CA ARG A 234 -2.92 1.55 -10.06
C ARG A 234 -4.41 1.88 -10.04
N ARG A 235 -5.15 1.22 -9.16
CA ARG A 235 -6.61 1.46 -9.00
C ARG A 235 -6.94 2.19 -7.72
N GLY A 236 -6.04 2.15 -6.75
CA GLY A 236 -6.15 2.84 -5.48
C GLY A 236 -4.80 3.31 -4.99
N LEU A 237 -4.81 4.35 -4.19
CA LEU A 237 -3.63 4.95 -3.56
C LEU A 237 -3.74 4.75 -2.06
N LEU A 238 -2.87 3.91 -1.50
CA LEU A 238 -2.79 3.68 -0.07
C LEU A 238 -1.78 4.64 0.54
N PHE A 239 -2.23 5.50 1.44
CA PHE A 239 -1.39 6.34 2.29
C PHE A 239 -1.39 5.76 3.70
N TYR A 240 -0.23 5.73 4.37
CA TYR A 240 -0.16 5.23 5.75
C TYR A 240 0.91 5.97 6.55
N GLU A 241 0.62 6.13 7.84
CA GLU A 241 1.54 6.76 8.78
C GLU A 241 2.63 5.77 9.17
N SER A 242 3.90 6.18 9.03
CA SER A 242 5.05 5.28 9.23
C SER A 242 5.34 5.00 10.70
N ALA A 243 4.96 5.91 11.60
CA ALA A 243 5.13 5.73 13.03
C ALA A 243 4.10 4.72 13.58
N GLU A 244 4.51 3.93 14.57
CA GLU A 244 3.60 3.06 15.31
C GLU A 244 2.63 3.93 16.15
N GLY A 245 1.33 3.66 16.01
CA GLY A 245 0.27 4.51 16.61
C GLY A 245 -0.07 5.75 15.80
N GLY A 246 0.82 6.21 14.92
CA GLY A 246 0.63 7.34 13.99
C GLY A 246 0.27 8.67 14.66
N ALA A 247 0.26 9.74 13.89
CA ALA A 247 -0.20 11.06 14.33
C ALA A 247 -1.73 11.25 14.19
N GLY A 248 -2.42 10.29 13.56
CA GLY A 248 -3.85 10.34 13.31
C GLY A 248 -4.27 11.38 12.26
N VAL A 249 -3.32 11.88 11.48
CA VAL A 249 -3.57 12.97 10.51
C VAL A 249 -4.41 12.50 9.33
N LEU A 250 -4.25 11.26 8.89
CA LEU A 250 -5.01 10.70 7.78
C LEU A 250 -6.50 10.55 8.09
N ARG A 251 -6.85 10.40 9.37
CA ARG A 251 -8.23 10.37 9.82
C ARG A 251 -8.97 11.66 9.52
N ARG A 252 -8.30 12.79 9.62
CA ARG A 252 -8.88 14.11 9.34
C ARG A 252 -9.41 14.22 7.90
N LEU A 253 -8.82 13.48 6.95
CA LEU A 253 -9.25 13.46 5.54
C LEU A 253 -10.63 12.80 5.33
N VAL A 254 -11.12 12.04 6.30
CA VAL A 254 -12.47 11.44 6.27
C VAL A 254 -13.44 12.11 7.26
N ASP A 255 -12.94 13.00 8.11
CA ASP A 255 -13.75 13.65 9.15
C ASP A 255 -13.94 15.16 8.87
N GLU A 256 -13.01 15.86 8.18
CA GLU A 256 -13.04 17.31 7.98
C GLU A 256 -13.47 17.70 6.55
N PRO A 257 -14.65 18.30 6.37
CA PRO A 257 -15.20 18.59 5.02
C PRO A 257 -14.33 19.53 4.15
N ASP A 258 -13.69 20.52 4.79
CA ASP A 258 -12.94 21.54 4.04
C ASP A 258 -11.47 21.15 3.77
N LEU A 259 -11.03 20.05 4.33
CA LEU A 259 -9.62 19.69 4.28
C LEU A 259 -9.17 19.37 2.86
N TRP A 260 -10.00 18.71 2.06
CA TRP A 260 -9.67 18.38 0.67
C TRP A 260 -9.48 19.62 -0.22
N ARG A 261 -10.19 20.73 0.06
CA ARG A 261 -9.96 22.01 -0.65
C ARG A 261 -8.58 22.58 -0.31
N ARG A 262 -8.18 22.50 0.96
CA ARG A 262 -6.84 22.93 1.40
C ARG A 262 -5.75 22.06 0.78
N ILE A 263 -5.95 20.73 0.75
CA ILE A 263 -5.02 19.79 0.09
C ILE A 263 -4.91 20.10 -1.41
N ALA A 264 -6.02 20.36 -2.08
CA ALA A 264 -6.00 20.75 -3.50
C ALA A 264 -5.18 22.00 -3.74
N HIS A 265 -5.37 23.00 -2.90
CA HIS A 265 -4.64 24.27 -2.98
C HIS A 265 -3.13 24.05 -2.83
N GLU A 266 -2.74 23.30 -1.79
CA GLU A 266 -1.34 22.97 -1.53
C GLU A 266 -0.72 22.13 -2.65
N ALA A 267 -1.46 21.12 -3.15
CA ALA A 267 -0.98 20.26 -4.23
C ALA A 267 -0.76 21.04 -5.54
N LEU A 268 -1.66 21.96 -5.88
CA LEU A 268 -1.54 22.82 -7.07
C LEU A 268 -0.33 23.77 -6.93
N ASP A 269 -0.20 24.44 -5.79
CA ASP A 269 0.93 25.34 -5.52
C ASP A 269 2.26 24.58 -5.65
N ARG A 270 2.37 23.41 -5.05
CA ARG A 270 3.54 22.54 -5.21
C ARG A 270 3.79 22.10 -6.64
N CYS A 271 2.74 21.89 -7.42
CA CYS A 271 2.85 21.60 -8.86
C CYS A 271 3.15 22.85 -9.71
N HIS A 272 3.54 23.98 -9.10
CA HIS A 272 3.83 25.26 -9.78
C HIS A 272 2.64 25.81 -10.57
N VAL A 273 1.44 25.57 -10.06
CA VAL A 273 0.19 26.04 -10.67
C VAL A 273 -0.53 26.96 -9.68
N ASP A 274 -0.90 28.13 -10.13
CA ASP A 274 -1.73 29.05 -9.34
C ASP A 274 -3.07 28.38 -9.02
N PRO A 275 -3.39 28.16 -7.74
CA PRO A 275 -4.61 27.47 -7.36
C PRO A 275 -5.90 28.20 -7.73
N ALA A 276 -5.88 29.50 -7.98
CA ALA A 276 -7.05 30.29 -8.37
C ALA A 276 -7.31 30.23 -9.88
N THR A 277 -6.26 30.36 -10.68
CA THR A 277 -6.36 30.51 -12.14
C THR A 277 -6.09 29.21 -12.89
N LEU A 278 -5.46 28.22 -12.27
CA LEU A 278 -4.94 26.96 -12.87
C LEU A 278 -3.91 27.20 -13.99
N HIS A 279 -3.24 28.35 -13.97
CA HIS A 279 -2.13 28.62 -14.87
C HIS A 279 -0.79 28.37 -14.18
N ASP A 280 0.21 28.03 -14.98
CA ASP A 280 1.57 27.87 -14.48
C ASP A 280 2.10 29.16 -13.87
N VAL A 281 2.68 29.07 -12.69
CA VAL A 281 3.38 30.17 -12.04
C VAL A 281 4.77 30.28 -12.66
N VAL A 282 5.02 31.38 -13.38
CA VAL A 282 6.33 31.67 -13.95
C VAL A 282 7.26 32.12 -12.82
N SER A 283 8.28 31.33 -12.51
CA SER A 283 9.28 31.69 -11.52
C SER A 283 10.08 32.89 -12.00
N GLY A 284 10.00 34.01 -11.25
CA GLY A 284 10.76 35.24 -11.55
C GLY A 284 12.25 35.15 -11.14
N ASP A 285 12.71 34.01 -10.65
CA ASP A 285 14.05 33.79 -10.09
C ASP A 285 15.09 33.26 -11.09
N GLY A 286 14.74 33.16 -12.38
CA GLY A 286 15.65 32.73 -13.44
C GLY A 286 15.88 31.21 -13.49
N ARG A 287 15.14 30.41 -12.72
CA ARG A 287 15.14 28.95 -12.84
C ARG A 287 14.44 28.50 -14.11
N GLU A 288 14.91 27.41 -14.68
CA GLU A 288 14.19 26.79 -15.81
C GLU A 288 12.79 26.35 -15.36
N PRO A 289 11.77 26.57 -16.22
CA PRO A 289 10.42 26.13 -15.91
C PRO A 289 10.38 24.60 -15.71
N CYS A 290 9.60 24.16 -14.72
CA CYS A 290 9.33 22.74 -14.53
C CYS A 290 8.41 22.24 -15.65
N GLU A 291 8.94 21.46 -16.58
CA GLU A 291 8.15 20.92 -17.70
C GLU A 291 7.19 19.82 -17.23
N ALA A 292 7.72 18.65 -16.82
CA ALA A 292 6.91 17.52 -16.39
C ALA A 292 6.92 17.35 -14.87
N ALA A 293 8.10 17.23 -14.26
CA ALA A 293 8.27 17.04 -12.82
C ALA A 293 9.64 17.51 -12.35
N CYS A 294 9.72 18.00 -11.11
CA CYS A 294 10.96 18.35 -10.45
C CYS A 294 10.94 17.88 -8.98
N TYR A 295 12.07 18.04 -8.28
CA TYR A 295 12.18 17.66 -6.87
C TYR A 295 11.43 18.59 -5.91
N ASP A 296 10.98 19.75 -6.38
CA ASP A 296 10.13 20.64 -5.59
C ASP A 296 8.65 20.27 -5.70
N CYS A 297 8.25 19.49 -6.73
CA CYS A 297 6.86 19.08 -6.94
C CYS A 297 6.61 17.58 -6.74
N LEU A 298 6.95 16.74 -7.71
CA LEU A 298 6.55 15.33 -7.74
C LEU A 298 7.69 14.33 -7.49
N LEU A 299 8.94 14.71 -7.81
CA LEU A 299 10.06 13.80 -7.69
C LEU A 299 10.51 13.67 -6.24
N SER A 300 10.76 12.45 -5.80
CA SER A 300 11.43 12.17 -4.53
C SER A 300 12.37 10.97 -4.66
N TYR A 301 13.26 10.81 -3.70
CA TYR A 301 14.14 9.64 -3.67
C TYR A 301 13.36 8.32 -3.58
N ARG A 302 12.17 8.35 -2.98
CA ARG A 302 11.37 7.14 -2.74
C ARG A 302 10.54 6.70 -3.94
N ASN A 303 10.21 7.62 -4.85
CA ASN A 303 9.43 7.33 -6.05
C ASN A 303 10.25 7.24 -7.33
N GLN A 304 11.59 7.08 -7.23
CA GLN A 304 12.49 6.93 -8.39
C GLN A 304 11.99 5.98 -9.48
N PRO A 305 11.39 4.83 -9.15
CA PRO A 305 10.86 3.93 -10.18
C PRO A 305 9.77 4.54 -11.07
N ASP A 306 9.13 5.60 -10.61
CA ASP A 306 8.03 6.26 -11.30
C ASP A 306 8.46 7.55 -12.03
N HIS A 307 9.71 8.01 -11.86
CA HIS A 307 10.19 9.30 -12.41
C HIS A 307 9.92 9.48 -13.90
N GLN A 308 9.93 8.40 -14.69
CA GLN A 308 9.70 8.48 -16.14
C GLN A 308 8.22 8.67 -16.53
N VAL A 309 7.30 8.46 -15.60
CA VAL A 309 5.86 8.55 -15.83
C VAL A 309 5.21 9.71 -15.07
N LEU A 310 5.98 10.39 -14.20
CA LEU A 310 5.46 11.52 -13.42
C LEU A 310 5.38 12.78 -14.29
N ASP A 311 4.19 13.33 -14.37
CA ASP A 311 3.91 14.59 -15.04
C ASP A 311 2.84 15.38 -14.27
N ARG A 312 3.21 16.56 -13.78
CA ARG A 312 2.33 17.44 -13.01
C ARG A 312 1.08 17.85 -13.79
N SER A 313 1.21 18.01 -15.11
CA SER A 313 0.11 18.40 -15.98
C SER A 313 -1.03 17.38 -15.99
N LEU A 314 -0.75 16.12 -15.73
CA LEU A 314 -1.74 15.05 -15.62
C LEU A 314 -2.51 15.07 -14.30
N ALA A 315 -1.86 15.51 -13.21
CA ALA A 315 -2.52 15.63 -11.90
C ALA A 315 -3.38 16.90 -11.79
N VAL A 316 -3.00 17.99 -12.44
CA VAL A 316 -3.64 19.30 -12.34
C VAL A 316 -5.16 19.26 -12.64
N PRO A 317 -5.68 18.56 -13.65
CA PRO A 317 -7.12 18.53 -13.90
C PRO A 317 -7.91 17.93 -12.72
N VAL A 318 -7.39 16.88 -12.07
CA VAL A 318 -8.02 16.24 -10.92
C VAL A 318 -7.92 17.14 -9.68
N LEU A 319 -6.73 17.69 -9.42
CA LEU A 319 -6.49 18.64 -8.32
C LEU A 319 -7.31 19.92 -8.48
N GLY A 320 -7.47 20.41 -9.70
CA GLY A 320 -8.30 21.57 -10.02
C GLY A 320 -9.77 21.38 -9.66
N ARG A 321 -10.30 20.18 -9.86
CA ARG A 321 -11.65 19.82 -9.42
C ARG A 321 -11.78 19.79 -7.89
N LEU A 322 -10.75 19.28 -7.18
CA LEU A 322 -10.75 19.21 -5.72
C LEU A 322 -10.85 20.56 -5.01
N ARG A 323 -10.63 21.69 -5.70
CA ARG A 323 -10.79 23.04 -5.13
C ARG A 323 -12.22 23.33 -4.64
N SER A 324 -13.21 22.70 -5.24
CA SER A 324 -14.63 22.79 -4.85
C SER A 324 -15.13 21.52 -4.13
N ALA A 325 -14.18 20.70 -3.61
CA ALA A 325 -14.54 19.44 -2.99
C ALA A 325 -15.39 19.62 -1.73
N GLY A 326 -16.37 18.77 -1.58
CA GLY A 326 -17.10 18.46 -0.36
C GLY A 326 -16.79 17.06 0.11
N LEU A 327 -17.21 16.74 1.32
CA LEU A 327 -17.07 15.41 1.92
C LEU A 327 -18.46 14.90 2.30
N ALA A 328 -18.85 13.76 1.72
CA ALA A 328 -20.06 13.05 2.10
C ALA A 328 -19.70 11.83 2.95
N PRO A 329 -20.47 11.48 3.99
CA PRO A 329 -20.27 10.26 4.76
C PRO A 329 -20.39 9.03 3.85
N GLY A 330 -19.67 7.94 4.17
CA GLY A 330 -19.76 6.67 3.43
C GLY A 330 -21.12 6.01 3.60
N GLY A 331 -21.55 5.20 2.63
CA GLY A 331 -22.89 4.65 2.51
C GLY A 331 -23.41 3.93 3.76
N ALA A 332 -22.59 3.10 4.42
CA ALA A 332 -23.00 2.40 5.64
C ALA A 332 -23.31 3.37 6.80
N ARG A 333 -22.56 4.44 6.93
CA ARG A 333 -22.80 5.45 7.98
C ARG A 333 -23.97 6.36 7.63
N ALA A 334 -24.18 6.65 6.34
CA ALA A 334 -25.35 7.40 5.90
C ALA A 334 -26.66 6.59 6.12
N GLU A 335 -26.63 5.27 5.88
CA GLU A 335 -27.75 4.38 6.16
C GLU A 335 -28.01 4.22 7.66
N GLU A 336 -26.94 4.11 8.49
CA GLU A 336 -27.07 4.10 9.96
C GLU A 336 -27.66 5.42 10.50
N LEU A 337 -27.20 6.56 9.99
CA LEU A 337 -27.68 7.87 10.39
C LEU A 337 -29.14 8.09 9.91
N ALA A 338 -29.46 7.68 8.68
CA ALA A 338 -30.83 7.75 8.17
C ALA A 338 -31.77 6.80 8.92
N GLY A 339 -31.26 5.62 9.32
CA GLY A 339 -32.03 4.65 10.14
C GLY A 339 -32.21 5.04 11.62
N ALA A 340 -31.32 5.92 12.13
CA ALA A 340 -31.40 6.44 13.49
C ALA A 340 -32.30 7.70 13.61
N ALA A 341 -32.68 8.30 12.50
CA ALA A 341 -33.51 9.48 12.47
C ALA A 341 -34.98 9.10 12.81
N GLU A 342 -35.51 9.71 13.86
CA GLU A 342 -36.90 9.52 14.29
C GLU A 342 -37.90 10.37 13.47
N SER A 343 -37.41 11.31 12.67
CA SER A 343 -38.21 12.18 11.82
C SER A 343 -37.51 12.55 10.50
N PRO A 344 -38.27 12.89 9.42
CA PRO A 344 -37.67 13.35 8.17
C PRO A 344 -36.79 14.59 8.31
N LEU A 345 -37.06 15.45 9.29
CA LEU A 345 -36.32 16.66 9.59
C LEU A 345 -34.97 16.36 10.29
N GLU A 346 -34.93 15.32 11.12
CA GLU A 346 -33.71 14.79 11.71
C GLU A 346 -32.83 14.08 10.68
N ALA A 347 -33.43 13.36 9.74
CA ALA A 347 -32.69 12.76 8.62
C ALA A 347 -32.02 13.82 7.76
N GLU A 348 -32.73 14.90 7.43
CA GLU A 348 -32.19 16.04 6.67
C GLU A 348 -31.09 16.78 7.44
N PHE A 349 -31.18 16.89 8.77
CA PHE A 349 -30.15 17.49 9.62
C PHE A 349 -28.89 16.60 9.74
N LEU A 350 -29.08 15.29 9.81
CA LEU A 350 -27.98 14.31 9.88
C LEU A 350 -27.23 14.14 8.55
N GLU A 351 -27.85 14.50 7.42
CA GLU A 351 -27.17 14.63 6.12
C GLU A 351 -26.23 15.85 6.05
N PHE A 352 -26.42 16.85 6.94
CA PHE A 352 -25.58 18.04 7.04
C PHE A 352 -24.43 17.94 8.06
N LEU A 353 -24.39 16.90 8.88
CA LEU A 353 -23.34 16.64 9.87
C LEU A 353 -22.37 15.55 9.40
#